data_be86dda6a5a3b01a35666104ed0af987
#
_entry.id   be86dda6a5a3b01a35666104ed0af987
#
_cell.length_a   1.000
_cell.length_b   1.000
_cell.length_c   1.000
_cell.angle_alpha   90.00
_cell.angle_beta   90.00
_cell.angle_gamma   90.00
#
_symmetry.space_group_name_H-M   'P 1'
#
loop_
_entity.id
_entity.type
_entity.pdbx_description
1 polymer ?
#
loop_
_entity_poly.entity_id
_entity_poly.type
_entity_poly.pdbx_seq_one_letter_code
_entity_poly.pdbx_strand_id
1 'polypeptide(L)'
;IYFDLNNHEKAIKNSFKALKMKKSDGDIQKTIAFIYLKDHEFENGWNYYDGRLDIDDFKEKNNFIKKLNKKLFRSNSLNSKKGKFLIVREQGVGDEILYSSIYEDVLSDFDNTIIECDPRLLNFYKRSFPKYREKFVSLGTITNDDEEFKKIDYIIYAGSLGRYYRKNIKDFKNNSFLKVDEKKLEEMKRKLSIYKKKYKIGLSWKSFSDKFATDKSLNLKDLKKIFSLTNCDIFNLQYGVLEDEIKSFNNTTKNKLLSIEGLDLINDFEGIASLLKSLDVFISVSNSTAHLAGALGVKTILIKPE
;
A
#
# COMPACT_ATOMS: atom_id res chain seq x y z
N ILE A 1 21.95 8.33 7.41
CA ILE A 1 23.30 7.76 7.15
C ILE A 1 23.42 6.35 7.73
N TYR A 2 23.45 6.10 9.07
CA TYR A 2 23.64 4.72 9.60
C TYR A 2 22.50 3.77 9.25
N PHE A 3 21.26 4.25 9.14
CA PHE A 3 20.11 3.48 8.70
C PHE A 3 20.28 3.04 7.23
N ASP A 4 20.69 3.94 6.36
CA ASP A 4 20.93 3.68 4.93
C ASP A 4 22.12 2.73 4.71
N LEU A 5 23.07 2.71 5.66
CA LEU A 5 24.19 1.77 5.69
C LEU A 5 23.85 0.44 6.37
N ASN A 6 22.60 0.14 6.63
CA ASN A 6 22.13 -1.06 7.34
C ASN A 6 22.77 -1.28 8.73
N ASN A 7 23.35 -0.24 9.34
CA ASN A 7 23.90 -0.31 10.69
C ASN A 7 22.85 0.12 11.72
N HIS A 8 21.86 -0.76 11.95
CA HIS A 8 20.69 -0.45 12.76
C HIS A 8 21.01 -0.15 14.21
N GLU A 9 22.01 -0.85 14.82
CA GLU A 9 22.44 -0.60 16.19
C GLU A 9 22.95 0.84 16.38
N LYS A 10 23.86 1.28 15.51
CA LYS A 10 24.36 2.66 15.54
C LYS A 10 23.28 3.68 15.19
N ALA A 11 22.41 3.35 14.23
CA ALA A 11 21.31 4.22 13.85
C ALA A 11 20.37 4.47 15.04
N ILE A 12 19.93 3.43 15.74
CA ILE A 12 19.04 3.53 16.89
C ILE A 12 19.69 4.28 18.05
N LYS A 13 20.95 3.94 18.38
CA LYS A 13 21.71 4.62 19.46
C LYS A 13 21.83 6.13 19.22
N ASN A 14 22.13 6.55 18.00
CA ASN A 14 22.25 7.97 17.66
C ASN A 14 20.90 8.66 17.59
N SER A 15 19.87 7.99 17.10
CA SER A 15 18.50 8.54 17.08
C SER A 15 17.97 8.78 18.50
N PHE A 16 18.23 7.87 19.45
CA PHE A 16 17.88 8.10 20.86
C PHE A 16 18.68 9.24 21.51
N LYS A 17 19.96 9.40 21.16
CA LYS A 17 20.73 10.57 21.63
C LYS A 17 20.12 11.88 21.10
N ALA A 18 19.78 11.92 19.83
CA ALA A 18 19.14 13.10 19.22
C ALA A 18 17.75 13.37 19.84
N LEU A 19 16.95 12.33 20.09
CA LEU A 19 15.63 12.46 20.71
C LEU A 19 15.71 13.00 22.15
N LYS A 20 16.80 12.70 22.90
CA LYS A 20 17.03 13.29 24.24
C LYS A 20 17.26 14.81 24.16
N MET A 21 17.88 15.29 23.08
CA MET A 21 18.12 16.73 22.86
C MET A 21 16.85 17.43 22.36
N LYS A 22 16.05 16.74 21.55
CA LYS A 22 14.83 17.29 20.94
C LYS A 22 13.67 16.30 21.12
N LYS A 23 13.07 16.33 22.30
CA LYS A 23 12.11 15.30 22.80
C LYS A 23 10.89 15.01 21.93
N SER A 24 10.48 15.93 21.05
CA SER A 24 9.26 15.82 20.23
C SER A 24 9.53 15.87 18.72
N ASP A 25 10.76 15.53 18.30
CA ASP A 25 11.10 15.57 16.88
C ASP A 25 10.46 14.37 16.14
N GLY A 26 9.49 14.66 15.26
CA GLY A 26 8.73 13.68 14.51
C GLY A 26 9.59 12.88 13.51
N ASP A 27 10.58 13.51 12.89
CA ASP A 27 11.48 12.82 11.94
C ASP A 27 12.40 11.83 12.64
N ILE A 28 12.91 12.19 13.84
CA ILE A 28 13.71 11.27 14.64
C ILE A 28 12.86 10.09 15.11
N GLN A 29 11.64 10.34 15.61
CA GLN A 29 10.72 9.28 16.01
C GLN A 29 10.38 8.35 14.86
N LYS A 30 10.07 8.89 13.69
CA LYS A 30 9.80 8.11 12.47
C LYS A 30 11.01 7.25 12.08
N THR A 31 12.23 7.79 12.18
CA THR A 31 13.45 7.04 11.90
C THR A 31 13.60 5.85 12.86
N ILE A 32 13.39 6.05 14.17
CA ILE A 32 13.39 4.99 15.17
C ILE A 32 12.33 3.93 14.83
N ALA A 33 11.13 4.37 14.47
CA ALA A 33 10.04 3.47 14.08
C ALA A 33 10.44 2.57 12.92
N PHE A 34 11.02 3.14 11.87
CA PHE A 34 11.43 2.38 10.68
C PHE A 34 12.52 1.37 10.96
N ILE A 35 13.48 1.70 11.83
CA ILE A 35 14.51 0.74 12.23
C ILE A 35 13.88 -0.46 12.94
N TYR A 36 13.05 -0.23 13.95
CA TYR A 36 12.39 -1.29 14.69
C TYR A 36 11.45 -2.13 13.83
N LEU A 37 10.64 -1.49 12.95
CA LEU A 37 9.75 -2.22 12.04
C LEU A 37 10.52 -3.08 11.04
N LYS A 38 11.68 -2.60 10.54
CA LYS A 38 12.56 -3.36 9.65
C LYS A 38 13.17 -4.57 10.35
N ASP A 39 13.48 -4.44 11.64
CA ASP A 39 14.03 -5.51 12.47
C ASP A 39 12.94 -6.42 13.08
N HIS A 40 11.69 -6.26 12.67
CA HIS A 40 10.51 -6.99 13.13
C HIS A 40 10.18 -6.79 14.62
N GLU A 41 10.72 -5.74 15.25
CA GLU A 41 10.35 -5.30 16.58
C GLU A 41 9.08 -4.42 16.53
N PHE A 42 7.97 -5.03 16.14
CA PHE A 42 6.75 -4.31 15.78
C PHE A 42 6.20 -3.45 16.91
N GLU A 43 6.12 -3.94 18.12
CA GLU A 43 5.57 -3.16 19.24
C GLU A 43 6.41 -1.90 19.51
N ASN A 44 7.73 -2.02 19.52
CA ASN A 44 8.63 -0.89 19.64
C ASN A 44 8.49 0.06 18.45
N GLY A 45 8.44 -0.47 17.24
CA GLY A 45 8.29 0.32 16.02
C GLY A 45 7.01 1.15 16.01
N TRP A 46 5.88 0.53 16.31
CA TRP A 46 4.59 1.24 16.34
C TRP A 46 4.51 2.32 17.41
N ASN A 47 5.20 2.16 18.55
CA ASN A 47 5.23 3.17 19.59
C ASN A 47 5.82 4.51 19.11
N TYR A 48 6.77 4.48 18.17
CA TYR A 48 7.37 5.67 17.59
C TYR A 48 6.75 6.10 16.26
N TYR A 49 5.95 5.24 15.62
CA TYR A 49 5.45 5.49 14.26
C TYR A 49 4.54 6.70 14.17
N ASP A 50 3.80 7.03 15.22
CA ASP A 50 2.95 8.23 15.27
C ASP A 50 3.73 9.56 15.30
N GLY A 51 5.06 9.53 15.49
CA GLY A 51 5.91 10.70 15.28
C GLY A 51 5.76 11.31 13.88
N ARG A 52 5.42 10.51 12.85
CA ARG A 52 5.15 11.01 11.50
C ARG A 52 4.03 12.04 11.44
N LEU A 53 3.06 11.98 12.35
CA LEU A 53 1.90 12.89 12.42
C LEU A 53 2.31 14.31 12.84
N ASP A 54 3.50 14.47 13.40
CA ASP A 54 4.03 15.76 13.84
C ASP A 54 4.98 16.40 12.82
N ILE A 55 5.29 15.72 11.72
CA ILE A 55 6.10 16.22 10.61
C ILE A 55 5.28 17.20 9.75
N ASP A 56 5.85 18.32 9.37
CA ASP A 56 5.12 19.36 8.63
C ASP A 56 4.66 18.89 7.25
N ASP A 57 5.50 18.19 6.50
CA ASP A 57 5.13 17.59 5.21
C ASP A 57 3.90 16.64 5.32
N PHE A 58 3.81 15.87 6.41
CA PHE A 58 2.64 15.04 6.67
C PHE A 58 1.40 15.87 6.97
N LYS A 59 1.55 16.91 7.80
CA LYS A 59 0.47 17.82 8.16
C LYS A 59 -0.09 18.57 6.96
N GLU A 60 0.78 19.01 6.05
CA GLU A 60 0.38 19.70 4.82
C GLU A 60 -0.42 18.80 3.89
N LYS A 61 0.09 17.59 3.63
CA LYS A 61 -0.57 16.59 2.78
C LYS A 61 -1.93 16.14 3.33
N ASN A 62 -2.12 16.20 4.64
CA ASN A 62 -3.34 15.80 5.33
C ASN A 62 -4.13 16.99 5.91
N ASN A 63 -3.94 18.19 5.35
CA ASN A 63 -4.54 19.41 5.88
C ASN A 63 -6.09 19.40 5.89
N PHE A 64 -6.74 18.59 5.02
CA PHE A 64 -8.19 18.42 5.01
C PHE A 64 -8.73 17.90 6.35
N ILE A 65 -7.97 17.08 7.09
CA ILE A 65 -8.33 16.57 8.41
C ILE A 65 -8.54 17.69 9.43
N LYS A 66 -7.77 18.80 9.34
CA LYS A 66 -7.95 19.96 10.21
C LYS A 66 -9.33 20.61 10.04
N LYS A 67 -9.92 20.51 8.85
CA LYS A 67 -11.25 21.05 8.55
C LYS A 67 -12.35 20.24 9.23
N LEU A 68 -12.09 19.01 9.64
CA LEU A 68 -13.09 18.12 10.20
C LEU A 68 -13.36 18.35 11.69
N ASN A 69 -12.72 19.31 12.35
CA ASN A 69 -12.94 19.70 13.75
C ASN A 69 -13.20 18.54 14.74
N LYS A 70 -12.50 17.42 14.56
CA LYS A 70 -12.60 16.22 15.37
C LYS A 70 -11.27 15.88 16.03
N LYS A 71 -11.34 15.20 17.18
CA LYS A 71 -10.16 14.87 17.97
C LYS A 71 -9.36 13.74 17.32
N LEU A 72 -8.08 13.99 17.05
CA LEU A 72 -7.15 12.96 16.63
C LEU A 72 -6.88 11.99 17.80
N PHE A 73 -7.09 10.68 17.55
CA PHE A 73 -6.91 9.65 18.53
C PHE A 73 -5.44 9.18 18.58
N ARG A 74 -4.79 9.30 19.75
CA ARG A 74 -3.38 8.94 19.97
C ARG A 74 -3.19 8.12 21.27
N SER A 75 -4.23 7.44 21.76
CA SER A 75 -4.12 6.62 22.96
C SER A 75 -3.34 5.33 22.71
N ASN A 76 -2.74 4.77 23.74
CA ASN A 76 -2.05 3.49 23.68
C ASN A 76 -3.00 2.27 23.62
N SER A 77 -4.29 2.46 23.86
CA SER A 77 -5.31 1.40 23.77
C SER A 77 -6.59 1.93 23.15
N LEU A 78 -7.10 1.22 22.15
CA LEU A 78 -8.44 1.48 21.56
C LEU A 78 -9.54 1.15 22.56
N ASN A 79 -9.41 0.09 23.34
CA ASN A 79 -10.41 -0.40 24.29
C ASN A 79 -10.68 0.57 25.45
N SER A 80 -9.86 1.58 25.66
CA SER A 80 -10.02 2.60 26.71
C SER A 80 -11.12 3.62 26.38
N LYS A 81 -11.69 3.61 25.16
CA LYS A 81 -12.67 4.61 24.72
C LYS A 81 -13.89 3.95 24.08
N LYS A 82 -15.05 4.25 24.64
CA LYS A 82 -16.34 4.11 23.95
C LYS A 82 -16.45 5.31 23.01
N GLY A 83 -16.53 5.09 21.70
CA GLY A 83 -16.66 6.19 20.74
C GLY A 83 -16.72 5.68 19.31
N LYS A 84 -17.19 6.55 18.43
CA LYS A 84 -17.25 6.30 17.00
C LYS A 84 -15.99 6.83 16.32
N PHE A 85 -15.35 6.01 15.52
CA PHE A 85 -14.10 6.34 14.84
C PHE A 85 -14.31 6.60 13.35
N LEU A 86 -13.62 7.62 12.84
CA LEU A 86 -13.34 7.76 11.42
C LEU A 86 -11.88 7.34 11.18
N ILE A 87 -11.68 6.25 10.46
CA ILE A 87 -10.38 5.87 9.97
C ILE A 87 -10.15 6.60 8.65
N VAL A 88 -9.11 7.40 8.61
CA VAL A 88 -8.74 8.17 7.43
C VAL A 88 -7.52 7.57 6.75
N ARG A 89 -7.57 7.56 5.43
CA ARG A 89 -6.42 7.14 4.63
C ARG A 89 -5.26 8.13 4.82
N GLU A 90 -4.06 7.66 4.52
CA GLU A 90 -2.84 8.46 4.54
C GLU A 90 -1.86 7.97 3.47
N GLN A 91 -0.90 8.83 3.12
CA GLN A 91 0.16 8.51 2.18
C GLN A 91 -0.38 8.11 0.79
N GLY A 92 0.25 7.16 0.11
CA GLY A 92 -0.13 6.71 -1.23
C GLY A 92 -1.17 5.59 -1.21
N VAL A 93 -1.72 5.28 -2.38
CA VAL A 93 -2.68 4.19 -2.55
C VAL A 93 -2.09 2.81 -2.19
N GLY A 94 -0.79 2.62 -2.38
CA GLY A 94 -0.09 1.39 -1.97
C GLY A 94 -0.08 1.21 -0.46
N ASP A 95 0.16 2.29 0.29
CA ASP A 95 0.13 2.29 1.76
C ASP A 95 -1.29 2.02 2.27
N GLU A 96 -2.29 2.62 1.62
CA GLU A 96 -3.69 2.36 1.96
C GLU A 96 -4.06 0.87 1.78
N ILE A 97 -3.64 0.24 0.67
CA ILE A 97 -3.84 -1.19 0.47
C ILE A 97 -3.14 -2.01 1.56
N LEU A 98 -1.92 -1.64 1.94
CA LEU A 98 -1.19 -2.32 3.02
C LEU A 98 -1.95 -2.25 4.34
N TYR A 99 -2.37 -1.04 4.74
CA TYR A 99 -3.10 -0.83 6.00
C TYR A 99 -4.49 -1.47 5.99
N SER A 100 -5.12 -1.63 4.83
CA SER A 100 -6.44 -2.27 4.72
C SER A 100 -6.46 -3.73 5.16
N SER A 101 -5.29 -4.37 5.29
CA SER A 101 -5.15 -5.70 5.92
C SER A 101 -5.59 -5.73 7.40
N ILE A 102 -5.79 -4.57 8.02
CA ILE A 102 -6.23 -4.42 9.42
C ILE A 102 -7.73 -4.08 9.51
N TYR A 103 -8.37 -3.70 8.41
CA TYR A 103 -9.73 -3.16 8.44
C TYR A 103 -10.77 -4.14 9.00
N GLU A 104 -10.65 -5.44 8.68
CA GLU A 104 -11.56 -6.43 9.25
C GLU A 104 -11.44 -6.55 10.77
N ASP A 105 -10.20 -6.48 11.29
CA ASP A 105 -9.93 -6.55 12.73
C ASP A 105 -10.59 -5.38 13.45
N VAL A 106 -10.36 -4.15 12.98
CA VAL A 106 -10.93 -2.95 13.62
C VAL A 106 -12.45 -2.85 13.48
N LEU A 107 -13.00 -3.27 12.34
CA LEU A 107 -14.46 -3.26 12.12
C LEU A 107 -15.17 -4.34 12.93
N SER A 108 -14.49 -5.43 13.26
CA SER A 108 -15.00 -6.47 14.16
C SER A 108 -15.04 -5.99 15.62
N ASP A 109 -14.04 -5.22 16.04
CA ASP A 109 -13.93 -4.75 17.41
C ASP A 109 -14.79 -3.48 17.68
N PHE A 110 -14.98 -2.65 16.65
CA PHE A 110 -15.65 -1.34 16.75
C PHE A 110 -16.70 -1.17 15.65
N ASP A 111 -17.90 -1.64 15.92
CA ASP A 111 -19.02 -1.63 14.97
C ASP A 111 -19.41 -0.20 14.51
N ASN A 112 -19.10 0.81 15.31
CA ASN A 112 -19.37 2.23 15.02
C ASN A 112 -18.23 2.93 14.26
N THR A 113 -17.40 2.19 13.50
CA THR A 113 -16.31 2.75 12.72
C THR A 113 -16.74 3.03 11.28
N ILE A 114 -16.26 4.14 10.71
CA ILE A 114 -16.32 4.47 9.28
C ILE A 114 -14.89 4.51 8.76
N ILE A 115 -14.68 4.01 7.54
CA ILE A 115 -13.39 4.01 6.87
C ILE A 115 -13.48 4.85 5.60
N GLU A 116 -12.69 5.91 5.55
CA GLU A 116 -12.51 6.72 4.35
C GLU A 116 -11.41 6.09 3.48
N CYS A 117 -11.66 5.96 2.19
CA CYS A 117 -10.75 5.31 1.26
C CYS A 117 -10.62 6.06 -0.08
N ASP A 118 -9.56 5.74 -0.82
CA ASP A 118 -9.39 6.20 -2.20
C ASP A 118 -10.58 5.76 -3.05
N PRO A 119 -11.18 6.66 -3.86
CA PRO A 119 -12.34 6.32 -4.71
C PRO A 119 -12.12 5.09 -5.58
N ARG A 120 -10.89 4.87 -6.05
CA ARG A 120 -10.52 3.72 -6.89
C ARG A 120 -10.58 2.38 -6.15
N LEU A 121 -10.48 2.40 -4.80
CA LEU A 121 -10.49 1.21 -3.95
C LEU A 121 -11.85 0.96 -3.29
N LEU A 122 -12.78 1.91 -3.35
CA LEU A 122 -14.07 1.82 -2.66
C LEU A 122 -14.84 0.52 -2.99
N ASN A 123 -14.96 0.20 -4.27
CA ASN A 123 -15.67 -1.01 -4.70
C ASN A 123 -14.94 -2.29 -4.29
N PHE A 124 -13.60 -2.27 -4.28
CA PHE A 124 -12.79 -3.36 -3.74
C PHE A 124 -13.13 -3.65 -2.29
N TYR A 125 -13.12 -2.62 -1.45
CA TYR A 125 -13.38 -2.79 -0.02
C TYR A 125 -14.82 -3.23 0.24
N LYS A 126 -15.80 -2.61 -0.42
CA LYS A 126 -17.22 -3.00 -0.29
C LYS A 126 -17.46 -4.46 -0.67
N ARG A 127 -16.75 -4.96 -1.68
CA ARG A 127 -16.83 -6.36 -2.13
C ARG A 127 -16.03 -7.31 -1.22
N SER A 128 -14.85 -6.87 -0.78
CA SER A 128 -13.94 -7.70 0.03
C SER A 128 -14.43 -7.87 1.46
N PHE A 129 -15.11 -6.85 2.00
CA PHE A 129 -15.66 -6.82 3.36
C PHE A 129 -17.19 -6.69 3.33
N PRO A 130 -17.93 -7.70 2.79
CA PRO A 130 -19.37 -7.57 2.51
C PRO A 130 -20.21 -7.30 3.76
N LYS A 131 -19.83 -7.84 4.92
CA LYS A 131 -20.47 -7.57 6.22
C LYS A 131 -20.39 -6.10 6.60
N TYR A 132 -19.35 -5.39 6.16
CA TYR A 132 -19.04 -4.03 6.54
C TYR A 132 -19.11 -3.04 5.37
N ARG A 133 -19.78 -3.42 4.26
CA ARG A 133 -19.73 -2.63 3.01
C ARG A 133 -20.18 -1.18 3.19
N GLU A 134 -21.15 -0.91 4.07
CA GLU A 134 -21.69 0.44 4.34
C GLU A 134 -20.78 1.27 5.25
N LYS A 135 -19.71 0.68 5.79
CA LYS A 135 -18.71 1.38 6.60
C LYS A 135 -17.65 2.07 5.74
N PHE A 136 -17.58 1.77 4.43
CA PHE A 136 -16.61 2.35 3.52
C PHE A 136 -17.20 3.53 2.75
N VAL A 137 -16.52 4.67 2.82
CA VAL A 137 -16.88 5.91 2.14
C VAL A 137 -15.72 6.44 1.31
N SER A 138 -16.05 7.14 0.22
CA SER A 138 -15.02 7.71 -0.65
C SER A 138 -14.39 8.94 0.00
N LEU A 139 -13.10 9.13 -0.24
CA LEU A 139 -12.37 10.34 0.16
C LEU A 139 -13.12 11.61 -0.33
N GLY A 140 -13.29 12.56 0.57
CA GLY A 140 -13.91 13.84 0.28
C GLY A 140 -15.44 13.82 0.22
N THR A 141 -16.10 12.69 0.49
CA THR A 141 -17.57 12.63 0.59
C THR A 141 -18.08 12.97 1.98
N ILE A 142 -17.24 12.88 3.00
CA ILE A 142 -17.60 13.25 4.37
C ILE A 142 -17.41 14.75 4.59
N THR A 143 -18.43 15.44 5.05
CA THR A 143 -18.39 16.84 5.43
C THR A 143 -18.80 17.04 6.89
N ASN A 144 -18.49 18.22 7.46
CA ASN A 144 -18.89 18.53 8.83
C ASN A 144 -20.40 18.60 9.02
N ASP A 145 -21.17 18.75 7.95
CA ASP A 145 -22.62 18.86 7.96
C ASP A 145 -23.33 17.51 7.96
N ASP A 146 -22.60 16.42 7.62
CA ASP A 146 -23.18 15.08 7.59
C ASP A 146 -23.56 14.59 8.98
N GLU A 147 -24.80 14.14 9.13
CA GLU A 147 -25.34 13.64 10.40
C GLU A 147 -24.51 12.44 10.93
N GLU A 148 -24.04 11.57 10.06
CA GLU A 148 -23.17 10.45 10.47
C GLU A 148 -21.78 10.94 10.92
N PHE A 149 -21.24 11.99 10.28
CA PHE A 149 -19.97 12.58 10.68
C PHE A 149 -20.08 13.32 12.03
N LYS A 150 -21.19 14.00 12.29
CA LYS A 150 -21.44 14.65 13.59
C LYS A 150 -21.35 13.67 14.76
N LYS A 151 -21.71 12.41 14.55
CA LYS A 151 -21.64 11.33 15.56
C LYS A 151 -20.23 10.77 15.76
N ILE A 152 -19.24 11.15 14.94
CA ILE A 152 -17.84 10.71 15.08
C ILE A 152 -17.18 11.46 16.23
N ASP A 153 -16.56 10.70 17.12
CA ASP A 153 -15.85 11.25 18.29
C ASP A 153 -14.35 11.46 17.98
N TYR A 154 -13.78 10.55 17.21
CA TYR A 154 -12.33 10.51 16.98
C TYR A 154 -11.99 10.21 15.54
N ILE A 155 -10.86 10.79 15.11
CA ILE A 155 -10.18 10.44 13.85
C ILE A 155 -8.94 9.63 14.18
N ILE A 156 -8.68 8.58 13.41
CA ILE A 156 -7.43 7.80 13.48
C ILE A 156 -6.89 7.58 12.06
N TYR A 157 -5.61 7.78 11.87
CA TYR A 157 -4.95 7.47 10.60
C TYR A 157 -4.77 5.96 10.43
N ALA A 158 -4.97 5.45 9.23
CA ALA A 158 -4.93 4.02 8.92
C ALA A 158 -3.60 3.36 9.34
N GLY A 159 -2.47 4.03 9.13
CA GLY A 159 -1.16 3.52 9.54
C GLY A 159 -0.96 3.44 11.07
N SER A 160 -1.74 4.19 11.85
CA SER A 160 -1.70 4.11 13.33
C SER A 160 -2.38 2.86 13.87
N LEU A 161 -3.17 2.16 13.06
CA LEU A 161 -3.85 0.91 13.45
C LEU A 161 -2.85 -0.22 13.74
N GLY A 162 -1.66 -0.19 13.12
CA GLY A 162 -0.62 -1.19 13.36
C GLY A 162 -0.25 -1.34 14.84
N ARG A 163 -0.26 -0.25 15.60
CA ARG A 163 0.00 -0.23 17.06
C ARG A 163 -0.94 -1.15 17.85
N TYR A 164 -2.16 -1.32 17.39
CA TYR A 164 -3.18 -2.08 18.10
C TYR A 164 -3.29 -3.51 17.62
N TYR A 165 -3.06 -3.75 16.35
CA TYR A 165 -3.39 -5.01 15.68
C TYR A 165 -2.20 -5.78 15.09
N ARG A 166 -0.97 -5.23 15.11
CA ARG A 166 0.21 -5.85 14.48
C ARG A 166 1.44 -5.73 15.38
N LYS A 167 1.32 -6.18 16.63
CA LYS A 167 2.39 -6.10 17.63
C LYS A 167 3.46 -7.17 17.45
N ASN A 168 3.11 -8.31 16.88
CA ASN A 168 3.97 -9.45 16.65
C ASN A 168 3.87 -9.95 15.23
N ILE A 169 4.86 -10.69 14.75
CA ILE A 169 4.83 -11.27 13.40
C ILE A 169 3.61 -12.18 13.18
N LYS A 170 3.15 -12.85 14.23
CA LYS A 170 1.97 -13.75 14.18
C LYS A 170 0.65 -13.01 13.95
N ASP A 171 0.61 -11.71 14.22
CA ASP A 171 -0.59 -10.89 14.02
C ASP A 171 -0.82 -10.55 12.54
N PHE A 172 0.20 -10.76 11.69
CA PHE A 172 0.08 -10.59 10.25
C PHE A 172 -0.52 -11.86 9.63
N LYS A 173 -1.77 -11.75 9.20
CA LYS A 173 -2.49 -12.86 8.56
C LYS A 173 -1.86 -13.17 7.21
N ASN A 174 -1.46 -14.44 7.00
CA ASN A 174 -0.90 -14.89 5.72
C ASN A 174 -2.00 -15.37 4.77
N ASN A 175 -2.97 -14.50 4.48
CA ASN A 175 -4.08 -14.78 3.57
C ASN A 175 -4.38 -13.57 2.69
N SER A 176 -4.92 -13.83 1.51
CA SER A 176 -5.49 -12.77 0.67
C SER A 176 -6.77 -12.24 1.33
N PHE A 177 -6.97 -10.93 1.27
CA PHE A 177 -8.13 -10.27 1.86
C PHE A 177 -8.90 -9.39 0.86
N LEU A 178 -8.32 -9.06 -0.30
CA LEU A 178 -9.04 -8.39 -1.37
C LEU A 178 -9.60 -9.40 -2.40
N LYS A 179 -10.77 -9.09 -2.93
CA LYS A 179 -11.49 -9.90 -3.92
C LYS A 179 -11.67 -9.12 -5.21
N VAL A 180 -11.32 -9.73 -6.33
CA VAL A 180 -11.55 -9.17 -7.67
C VAL A 180 -13.03 -9.19 -8.03
N ASP A 181 -13.41 -8.36 -9.01
CA ASP A 181 -14.69 -8.49 -9.69
C ASP A 181 -14.64 -9.67 -10.66
N GLU A 182 -15.50 -10.68 -10.44
CA GLU A 182 -15.49 -11.92 -11.23
C GLU A 182 -15.80 -11.68 -12.71
N LYS A 183 -16.66 -10.70 -13.02
CA LYS A 183 -16.97 -10.36 -14.43
C LYS A 183 -15.76 -9.79 -15.12
N LYS A 184 -15.08 -8.81 -14.49
CA LYS A 184 -13.84 -8.22 -15.03
C LYS A 184 -12.71 -9.25 -15.11
N LEU A 185 -12.64 -10.19 -14.17
CA LEU A 185 -11.68 -11.30 -14.23
C LEU A 185 -11.92 -12.18 -15.45
N GLU A 186 -13.15 -12.57 -15.71
CA GLU A 186 -13.50 -13.39 -16.88
C GLU A 186 -13.28 -12.63 -18.22
N GLU A 187 -13.54 -11.34 -18.24
CA GLU A 187 -13.21 -10.48 -19.39
C GLU A 187 -11.70 -10.43 -19.63
N MET A 188 -10.90 -10.29 -18.58
CA MET A 188 -9.45 -10.28 -18.67
C MET A 188 -8.92 -11.64 -19.16
N LYS A 189 -9.41 -12.74 -18.64
CA LYS A 189 -9.06 -14.09 -19.11
C LYS A 189 -9.35 -14.29 -20.59
N ARG A 190 -10.48 -13.77 -21.09
CA ARG A 190 -10.81 -13.78 -22.53
C ARG A 190 -9.81 -12.96 -23.35
N LYS A 191 -9.46 -11.75 -22.89
CA LYS A 191 -8.40 -10.94 -23.53
C LYS A 191 -7.06 -11.69 -23.58
N LEU A 192 -6.71 -12.41 -22.52
CA LEU A 192 -5.47 -13.17 -22.44
C LEU A 192 -5.48 -14.49 -23.21
N SER A 193 -6.61 -14.96 -23.68
CA SER A 193 -6.74 -16.27 -24.38
C SER A 193 -6.02 -16.32 -25.73
N ILE A 194 -5.70 -15.18 -26.33
CA ILE A 194 -4.90 -15.10 -27.57
C ILE A 194 -3.42 -15.40 -27.35
N TYR A 195 -2.92 -15.22 -26.11
CA TYR A 195 -1.54 -15.50 -25.74
C TYR A 195 -1.39 -16.97 -25.36
N LYS A 196 -0.65 -17.73 -26.16
CA LYS A 196 -0.67 -19.20 -26.12
C LYS A 196 0.49 -19.82 -25.36
N LYS A 197 1.47 -19.04 -24.89
CA LYS A 197 2.55 -19.60 -24.10
C LYS A 197 2.06 -20.12 -22.75
N LYS A 198 2.80 -21.11 -22.21
CA LYS A 198 2.40 -21.86 -21.02
C LYS A 198 2.27 -20.96 -19.79
N TYR A 199 3.18 -20.01 -19.62
CA TYR A 199 3.24 -19.18 -18.43
C TYR A 199 2.97 -17.70 -18.78
N LYS A 200 2.28 -17.01 -17.87
CA LYS A 200 2.01 -15.57 -17.95
C LYS A 200 2.68 -14.87 -16.77
N ILE A 201 3.63 -14.00 -17.08
CA ILE A 201 4.44 -13.26 -16.10
C ILE A 201 4.05 -11.78 -16.17
N GLY A 202 3.72 -11.18 -15.03
CA GLY A 202 3.58 -9.72 -14.93
C GLY A 202 4.90 -9.09 -14.52
N LEU A 203 5.18 -7.89 -15.00
CA LEU A 203 6.41 -7.17 -14.71
C LEU A 203 6.15 -5.70 -14.38
N SER A 204 6.74 -5.23 -13.26
CA SER A 204 6.81 -3.81 -12.89
C SER A 204 8.19 -3.52 -12.29
N TRP A 205 8.87 -2.46 -12.74
CA TRP A 205 10.29 -2.25 -12.44
C TRP A 205 10.62 -0.87 -11.86
N LYS A 206 9.63 0.04 -11.78
CA LYS A 206 9.83 1.39 -11.24
C LYS A 206 8.84 1.72 -10.13
N SER A 207 9.28 2.55 -9.21
CA SER A 207 8.45 3.25 -8.23
C SER A 207 8.47 4.74 -8.57
N PHE A 208 7.33 5.43 -8.45
CA PHE A 208 7.20 6.88 -8.67
C PHE A 208 6.98 7.63 -7.34
N SER A 209 7.46 7.08 -6.23
CA SER A 209 7.44 7.76 -4.94
C SER A 209 8.49 8.87 -4.91
N ASP A 210 8.09 10.12 -4.68
CA ASP A 210 8.92 11.33 -4.79
C ASP A 210 10.26 11.31 -4.04
N LYS A 211 10.36 10.56 -2.94
CA LYS A 211 11.55 10.55 -2.07
C LYS A 211 12.50 9.36 -2.29
N PHE A 212 12.02 8.25 -2.85
CA PHE A 212 12.78 6.99 -2.94
C PHE A 212 12.63 6.28 -4.30
N ALA A 213 12.17 7.01 -5.31
CA ALA A 213 11.90 6.42 -6.62
C ALA A 213 13.16 5.81 -7.25
N THR A 214 14.27 6.53 -7.18
CA THR A 214 15.57 6.10 -7.73
C THR A 214 16.10 4.83 -7.06
N ASP A 215 16.05 4.78 -5.72
CA ASP A 215 16.61 3.67 -4.94
C ASP A 215 15.81 2.37 -5.07
N LYS A 216 14.51 2.49 -5.42
CA LYS A 216 13.60 1.34 -5.59
C LYS A 216 13.39 0.94 -7.05
N SER A 217 13.93 1.68 -8.00
CA SER A 217 13.68 1.48 -9.42
C SER A 217 14.84 0.77 -10.10
N LEU A 218 14.48 -0.08 -11.07
CA LEU A 218 15.43 -0.75 -11.98
C LEU A 218 15.26 -0.19 -13.38
N ASN A 219 16.26 -0.39 -14.23
CA ASN A 219 16.11 -0.22 -15.66
C ASN A 219 15.53 -1.49 -16.27
N LEU A 220 14.65 -1.36 -17.24
CA LEU A 220 14.09 -2.52 -17.94
C LEU A 220 15.16 -3.40 -18.57
N LYS A 221 16.31 -2.80 -18.95
CA LYS A 221 17.48 -3.50 -19.49
C LYS A 221 18.11 -4.49 -18.48
N ASP A 222 18.04 -4.19 -17.18
CA ASP A 222 18.60 -5.05 -16.14
C ASP A 222 17.80 -6.36 -16.02
N LEU A 223 16.55 -6.34 -16.45
CA LEU A 223 15.63 -7.48 -16.45
C LEU A 223 15.68 -8.30 -17.75
N LYS A 224 16.61 -8.00 -18.67
CA LYS A 224 16.71 -8.65 -20.00
C LYS A 224 16.75 -10.18 -19.92
N LYS A 225 17.33 -10.76 -18.87
CA LYS A 225 17.37 -12.22 -18.67
C LYS A 225 15.98 -12.86 -18.58
N ILE A 226 14.99 -12.17 -18.05
CA ILE A 226 13.60 -12.67 -17.98
C ILE A 226 13.04 -12.88 -19.39
N PHE A 227 13.43 -12.02 -20.33
CA PHE A 227 12.97 -12.07 -21.72
C PHE A 227 13.65 -13.14 -22.57
N SER A 228 14.64 -13.87 -22.03
CA SER A 228 15.20 -15.07 -22.67
C SER A 228 14.36 -16.34 -22.41
N LEU A 229 13.40 -16.29 -21.48
CA LEU A 229 12.46 -17.37 -21.23
C LEU A 229 11.52 -17.55 -22.44
N THR A 230 11.56 -18.72 -23.07
CA THR A 230 10.87 -18.94 -24.35
C THR A 230 9.40 -19.30 -24.20
N ASN A 231 9.01 -19.88 -23.08
CA ASN A 231 7.65 -20.40 -22.85
C ASN A 231 6.80 -19.49 -21.94
N CYS A 232 7.07 -18.18 -21.99
CA CYS A 232 6.39 -17.19 -21.15
C CYS A 232 5.91 -16.00 -21.98
N ASP A 233 4.67 -15.58 -21.77
CA ASP A 233 4.19 -14.26 -22.17
C ASP A 233 4.41 -13.29 -21.00
N ILE A 234 5.02 -12.13 -21.27
CA ILE A 234 5.42 -11.16 -20.25
C ILE A 234 4.57 -9.90 -20.43
N PHE A 235 3.79 -9.57 -19.39
CA PHE A 235 2.83 -8.47 -19.41
C PHE A 235 3.31 -7.28 -18.62
N ASN A 236 3.12 -6.09 -19.21
CA ASN A 236 3.40 -4.82 -18.56
C ASN A 236 2.35 -4.52 -17.48
N LEU A 237 2.83 -4.33 -16.26
CA LEU A 237 2.08 -3.82 -15.10
C LEU A 237 2.77 -2.59 -14.49
N GLN A 238 3.67 -1.97 -15.25
CA GLN A 238 4.36 -0.76 -14.85
C GLN A 238 3.52 0.46 -15.24
N TYR A 239 3.04 1.19 -14.25
CA TYR A 239 2.36 2.48 -14.45
C TYR A 239 3.38 3.61 -14.73
N GLY A 240 2.88 4.73 -15.27
CA GLY A 240 3.68 5.89 -15.68
C GLY A 240 3.93 5.93 -17.21
N VAL A 241 4.43 7.07 -17.68
CA VAL A 241 4.68 7.29 -19.12
C VAL A 241 6.04 6.69 -19.48
N LEU A 242 6.04 5.46 -19.99
CA LEU A 242 7.23 4.67 -20.31
C LEU A 242 7.18 4.03 -21.69
N GLU A 243 6.33 4.51 -22.59
CA GLU A 243 6.10 3.92 -23.91
C GLU A 243 7.39 3.86 -24.75
N ASP A 244 8.19 4.93 -24.73
CA ASP A 244 9.44 5.00 -25.48
C ASP A 244 10.49 4.01 -24.92
N GLU A 245 10.56 3.85 -23.59
CA GLU A 245 11.45 2.86 -22.95
C GLU A 245 11.01 1.45 -23.35
N ILE A 246 9.74 1.14 -23.29
CA ILE A 246 9.18 -0.18 -23.65
C ILE A 246 9.39 -0.45 -25.13
N LYS A 247 9.11 0.51 -26.01
CA LYS A 247 9.30 0.38 -27.47
C LYS A 247 10.77 0.15 -27.80
N SER A 248 11.68 0.95 -27.24
CA SER A 248 13.11 0.81 -27.43
C SER A 248 13.60 -0.56 -26.95
N PHE A 249 13.17 -0.99 -25.77
CA PHE A 249 13.53 -2.28 -25.20
C PHE A 249 13.00 -3.44 -26.06
N ASN A 250 11.76 -3.39 -26.48
CA ASN A 250 11.15 -4.39 -27.34
C ASN A 250 11.89 -4.56 -28.67
N ASN A 251 12.54 -3.52 -29.20
CA ASN A 251 13.37 -3.65 -30.41
C ASN A 251 14.64 -4.47 -30.18
N THR A 252 15.09 -4.61 -28.93
CA THR A 252 16.34 -5.31 -28.56
C THR A 252 16.14 -6.75 -28.09
N THR A 253 14.89 -7.19 -27.90
CA THR A 253 14.57 -8.50 -27.32
C THR A 253 13.72 -9.34 -28.28
N LYS A 254 13.92 -10.66 -28.24
CA LYS A 254 13.11 -11.61 -29.03
C LYS A 254 11.71 -11.76 -28.44
N ASN A 255 11.62 -11.95 -27.13
CA ASN A 255 10.35 -11.97 -26.39
C ASN A 255 9.98 -10.54 -26.02
N LYS A 256 8.74 -10.13 -26.26
CA LYS A 256 8.30 -8.75 -26.08
C LYS A 256 7.61 -8.55 -24.73
N LEU A 257 7.71 -7.36 -24.17
CA LEU A 257 6.85 -6.90 -23.09
C LEU A 257 5.51 -6.48 -23.69
N LEU A 258 4.46 -7.16 -23.28
CA LEU A 258 3.10 -7.04 -23.83
C LEU A 258 2.27 -6.08 -22.97
N SER A 259 1.58 -5.16 -23.59
CA SER A 259 0.61 -4.28 -22.91
C SER A 259 -0.81 -4.72 -23.25
N ILE A 260 -1.71 -4.63 -22.28
CA ILE A 260 -3.14 -4.92 -22.51
C ILE A 260 -3.80 -3.64 -23.00
N GLU A 261 -4.35 -3.71 -24.19
CA GLU A 261 -5.05 -2.57 -24.81
C GLU A 261 -6.23 -2.10 -23.97
N GLY A 262 -6.30 -0.78 -23.75
CA GLY A 262 -7.36 -0.11 -22.98
C GLY A 262 -7.25 -0.28 -21.46
N LEU A 263 -6.18 -0.87 -20.92
CA LEU A 263 -5.96 -0.96 -19.49
C LEU A 263 -5.19 0.26 -18.96
N ASP A 264 -5.86 1.09 -18.16
CA ASP A 264 -5.24 2.20 -17.44
C ASP A 264 -4.54 1.67 -16.18
N LEU A 265 -3.19 1.62 -16.21
CA LEU A 265 -2.37 1.14 -15.10
C LEU A 265 -2.25 2.12 -13.91
N ILE A 266 -2.88 3.31 -14.00
CA ILE A 266 -2.91 4.31 -12.93
C ILE A 266 -4.26 4.30 -12.20
N ASN A 267 -5.37 4.22 -12.94
CA ASN A 267 -6.69 4.45 -12.37
C ASN A 267 -7.59 3.20 -12.38
N ASP A 268 -7.43 2.26 -13.32
CA ASP A 268 -8.27 1.05 -13.38
C ASP A 268 -7.73 -0.07 -12.49
N PHE A 269 -7.86 0.11 -11.16
CA PHE A 269 -7.43 -0.91 -10.18
C PHE A 269 -8.17 -2.25 -10.36
N GLU A 270 -9.40 -2.23 -10.82
CA GLU A 270 -10.17 -3.45 -11.10
C GLU A 270 -9.58 -4.24 -12.28
N GLY A 271 -9.22 -3.54 -13.35
CA GLY A 271 -8.54 -4.15 -14.50
C GLY A 271 -7.14 -4.66 -14.15
N ILE A 272 -6.37 -3.86 -13.38
CA ILE A 272 -5.04 -4.27 -12.88
C ILE A 272 -5.15 -5.54 -12.02
N ALA A 273 -6.11 -5.60 -11.11
CA ALA A 273 -6.33 -6.75 -10.26
C ALA A 273 -6.76 -7.99 -11.05
N SER A 274 -7.60 -7.80 -12.05
CA SER A 274 -8.04 -8.88 -12.95
C SER A 274 -6.87 -9.43 -13.77
N LEU A 275 -5.98 -8.56 -14.25
CA LEU A 275 -4.74 -8.97 -14.91
C LEU A 275 -3.84 -9.74 -13.93
N LEU A 276 -3.56 -9.18 -12.74
CA LEU A 276 -2.74 -9.83 -11.71
C LEU A 276 -3.25 -11.24 -11.35
N LYS A 277 -4.55 -11.42 -11.17
CA LYS A 277 -5.18 -12.72 -10.87
C LYS A 277 -5.15 -13.70 -12.04
N SER A 278 -4.88 -13.22 -13.24
CA SER A 278 -4.77 -14.04 -14.47
C SER A 278 -3.33 -14.45 -14.79
N LEU A 279 -2.36 -14.07 -13.95
CA LEU A 279 -0.94 -14.37 -14.11
C LEU A 279 -0.51 -15.55 -13.25
N ASP A 280 0.53 -16.28 -13.67
CA ASP A 280 1.18 -17.32 -12.89
C ASP A 280 2.12 -16.73 -11.83
N VAL A 281 2.77 -15.61 -12.14
CA VAL A 281 3.66 -14.89 -11.24
C VAL A 281 3.75 -13.42 -11.61
N PHE A 282 3.88 -12.58 -10.59
CA PHE A 282 4.18 -11.16 -10.75
C PHE A 282 5.58 -10.87 -10.21
N ILE A 283 6.41 -10.18 -10.99
CA ILE A 283 7.76 -9.73 -10.60
C ILE A 283 7.74 -8.21 -10.51
N SER A 284 8.09 -7.68 -9.36
CA SER A 284 7.96 -6.25 -9.13
C SER A 284 9.00 -5.70 -8.16
N VAL A 285 9.29 -4.42 -8.29
CA VAL A 285 9.87 -3.62 -7.21
C VAL A 285 8.78 -3.21 -6.23
N SER A 286 9.16 -2.62 -5.08
CA SER A 286 8.20 -2.12 -4.09
C SER A 286 7.42 -0.92 -4.63
N ASN A 287 6.16 -1.15 -5.01
CA ASN A 287 5.21 -0.14 -5.50
C ASN A 287 3.75 -0.53 -5.19
N SER A 288 2.78 0.31 -5.56
CA SER A 288 1.36 0.08 -5.29
C SER A 288 0.81 -1.20 -5.90
N THR A 289 1.27 -1.58 -7.10
CA THR A 289 0.86 -2.82 -7.78
C THR A 289 1.33 -4.06 -7.03
N ALA A 290 2.53 -4.00 -6.39
CA ALA A 290 3.03 -5.09 -5.55
C ALA A 290 2.18 -5.27 -4.28
N HIS A 291 1.73 -4.17 -3.65
CA HIS A 291 0.81 -4.24 -2.52
C HIS A 291 -0.54 -4.82 -2.92
N LEU A 292 -1.07 -4.43 -4.07
CA LEU A 292 -2.32 -5.00 -4.61
C LEU A 292 -2.18 -6.50 -4.89
N ALA A 293 -1.07 -6.92 -5.50
CA ALA A 293 -0.81 -8.33 -5.77
C ALA A 293 -0.77 -9.16 -4.48
N GLY A 294 -0.10 -8.66 -3.44
CA GLY A 294 -0.07 -9.30 -2.12
C GLY A 294 -1.46 -9.40 -1.49
N ALA A 295 -2.23 -8.32 -1.50
CA ALA A 295 -3.59 -8.28 -0.97
C ALA A 295 -4.56 -9.24 -1.69
N LEU A 296 -4.32 -9.51 -2.97
CA LEU A 296 -5.06 -10.46 -3.79
C LEU A 296 -4.55 -11.91 -3.66
N GLY A 297 -3.41 -12.15 -2.98
CA GLY A 297 -2.78 -13.46 -2.89
C GLY A 297 -2.16 -13.94 -4.22
N VAL A 298 -1.68 -13.03 -5.04
CA VAL A 298 -0.97 -13.35 -6.28
C VAL A 298 0.48 -13.71 -5.95
N LYS A 299 0.99 -14.82 -6.51
CA LYS A 299 2.39 -15.20 -6.35
C LYS A 299 3.30 -14.09 -6.86
N THR A 300 4.03 -13.46 -5.96
CA THR A 300 4.83 -12.26 -6.26
C THR A 300 6.29 -12.47 -5.88
N ILE A 301 7.19 -12.11 -6.79
CA ILE A 301 8.64 -11.98 -6.54
C ILE A 301 8.93 -10.49 -6.37
N LEU A 302 9.24 -10.08 -5.15
CA LEU A 302 9.57 -8.69 -4.84
C LEU A 302 11.08 -8.49 -4.90
N ILE A 303 11.51 -7.61 -5.81
CA ILE A 303 12.92 -7.17 -5.90
C ILE A 303 13.09 -5.99 -4.95
N LYS A 304 14.00 -6.11 -4.01
CA LYS A 304 14.33 -5.07 -3.04
C LYS A 304 15.75 -4.56 -3.28
N PRO A 305 16.03 -3.28 -3.03
CA PRO A 305 17.40 -2.81 -2.90
C PRO A 305 18.08 -3.51 -1.71
N GLU A 306 19.38 -3.69 -1.79
CA GLU A 306 20.21 -4.23 -0.70
C GLU A 306 20.32 -3.29 0.50
#